data_425c7a54b009e1120ee7f027d2de3fff
#
_entry.id   425c7a54b009e1120ee7f027d2de3fff
#
_cell.length_a   1.000
_cell.length_b   1.000
_cell.length_c   1.000
_cell.angle_alpha   90.00
_cell.angle_beta   90.00
_cell.angle_gamma   90.00
#
_symmetry.space_group_name_H-M   'P 1'
#
loop_
_entity.id
_entity.type
_entity.pdbx_description
1 polymer ?
#
loop_
_entity_poly.entity_id
_entity_poly.type
_entity_poly.pdbx_seq_one_letter_code
_entity_poly.pdbx_strand_id
1 'polypeptide(L)'
;GEEALRICDRIFRGREPLAAAAGYTVHYGEIVDDGRVLDDVLVTVFRAPRSYTGEDAAEISCHGSQYIVSEILRLLTASGARMAGPGEFTIRAYLAGKLDLSQAEAVADIIASSSRAAHALAANQMRGGYSDALEGLCEKLLELTALLELELDFSEEEVEFADRAQLREA
;
A
#
# COMPACT_ATOMS: atom_id res chain seq x y z
N GLY A 1 -6.26 -6.41 -8.66
CA GLY A 1 -6.69 -6.02 -10.01
C GLY A 1 -8.16 -6.31 -10.24
N GLU A 2 -8.78 -5.67 -11.22
CA GLU A 2 -10.22 -5.82 -11.51
C GLU A 2 -10.69 -7.26 -11.73
N GLU A 3 -9.82 -8.11 -12.30
CA GLU A 3 -10.13 -9.51 -12.57
C GLU A 3 -9.73 -10.48 -11.44
N ALA A 4 -9.13 -9.98 -10.34
CA ALA A 4 -8.56 -10.84 -9.29
C ALA A 4 -9.56 -11.85 -8.75
N LEU A 5 -10.76 -11.40 -8.38
CA LEU A 5 -11.80 -12.27 -7.81
C LEU A 5 -12.39 -13.23 -8.82
N ARG A 6 -12.55 -12.81 -10.08
CA ARG A 6 -13.02 -13.69 -11.17
C ARG A 6 -11.99 -14.76 -11.51
N ILE A 7 -10.69 -14.43 -11.46
CA ILE A 7 -9.62 -15.40 -11.66
C ILE A 7 -9.63 -16.44 -10.53
N CYS A 8 -9.78 -15.99 -9.28
CA CYS A 8 -9.90 -16.90 -8.13
C CYS A 8 -11.12 -17.82 -8.23
N ASP A 9 -12.27 -17.30 -8.67
CA ASP A 9 -13.50 -18.10 -8.84
C ASP A 9 -13.36 -19.27 -9.83
N ARG A 10 -12.39 -19.20 -10.77
CA ARG A 10 -12.15 -20.31 -11.72
C ARG A 10 -11.57 -21.57 -11.07
N ILE A 11 -10.91 -21.40 -9.93
CA ILE A 11 -10.22 -22.49 -9.22
C ILE A 11 -10.81 -22.74 -7.83
N PHE A 12 -11.65 -21.82 -7.31
CA PHE A 12 -12.24 -21.87 -5.98
C PHE A 12 -13.67 -22.41 -6.04
N ARG A 13 -13.99 -23.32 -5.13
CA ARG A 13 -15.34 -23.84 -4.90
C ARG A 13 -15.72 -23.56 -3.44
N GLY A 14 -16.58 -22.61 -3.23
CA GLY A 14 -17.13 -22.24 -1.93
C GLY A 14 -18.65 -22.16 -1.95
N ARG A 15 -19.23 -21.63 -0.86
CA ARG A 15 -20.68 -21.46 -0.72
C ARG A 15 -21.26 -20.46 -1.72
N GLU A 16 -20.50 -19.42 -2.05
CA GLU A 16 -20.88 -18.36 -2.99
C GLU A 16 -19.66 -17.94 -3.82
N PRO A 17 -19.86 -17.37 -5.02
CA PRO A 17 -18.76 -16.83 -5.81
C PRO A 17 -18.04 -15.69 -5.11
N LEU A 18 -16.71 -15.67 -5.15
CA LEU A 18 -15.89 -14.58 -4.57
C LEU A 18 -16.17 -13.25 -5.28
N ALA A 19 -16.49 -13.31 -6.57
CA ALA A 19 -16.87 -12.11 -7.34
C ALA A 19 -18.16 -11.43 -6.83
N ALA A 20 -19.03 -12.14 -6.13
CA ALA A 20 -20.23 -11.60 -5.49
C ALA A 20 -20.03 -11.26 -4.02
N ALA A 21 -18.93 -11.71 -3.39
CA ALA A 21 -18.67 -11.53 -1.98
C ALA A 21 -18.39 -10.07 -1.60
N ALA A 22 -18.76 -9.69 -0.39
CA ALA A 22 -18.42 -8.39 0.18
C ALA A 22 -16.93 -8.29 0.52
N GLY A 23 -16.38 -7.08 0.52
CA GLY A 23 -15.02 -6.84 0.99
C GLY A 23 -14.86 -7.10 2.48
N TYR A 24 -13.65 -7.51 2.90
CA TYR A 24 -13.31 -7.88 4.29
C TYR A 24 -14.10 -9.10 4.81
N THR A 25 -14.42 -10.03 3.92
CA THR A 25 -15.02 -11.31 4.27
C THR A 25 -14.06 -12.46 4.02
N VAL A 26 -14.20 -13.53 4.79
CA VAL A 26 -13.40 -14.75 4.65
C VAL A 26 -14.32 -15.90 4.26
N HIS A 27 -13.95 -16.61 3.22
CA HIS A 27 -14.72 -17.71 2.63
C HIS A 27 -13.94 -19.02 2.75
N TYR A 28 -14.55 -20.01 3.40
CA TYR A 28 -14.04 -21.36 3.42
C TYR A 28 -14.48 -22.08 2.13
N GLY A 29 -13.58 -22.85 1.54
CA GLY A 29 -13.86 -23.65 0.37
C GLY A 29 -12.66 -24.46 -0.08
N GLU A 30 -12.75 -25.00 -1.29
CA GLU A 30 -11.78 -25.89 -1.88
C GLU A 30 -11.12 -25.26 -3.10
N ILE A 31 -9.82 -25.50 -3.29
CA ILE A 31 -9.17 -25.31 -4.58
C ILE A 31 -9.31 -26.59 -5.40
N VAL A 32 -9.78 -26.44 -6.64
CA VAL A 32 -10.11 -27.58 -7.52
C VAL A 32 -9.32 -27.48 -8.82
N ASP A 33 -8.71 -28.60 -9.23
CA ASP A 33 -8.06 -28.79 -10.52
C ASP A 33 -8.76 -29.95 -11.25
N ASP A 34 -9.40 -29.70 -12.41
CA ASP A 34 -10.13 -30.66 -13.22
C ASP A 34 -11.05 -31.60 -12.41
N GLY A 35 -11.78 -31.01 -11.44
CA GLY A 35 -12.72 -31.74 -10.60
C GLY A 35 -12.10 -32.47 -9.41
N ARG A 36 -10.79 -32.42 -9.24
CA ARG A 36 -10.08 -32.95 -8.07
C ARG A 36 -9.84 -31.85 -7.06
N VAL A 37 -10.16 -32.09 -5.79
CA VAL A 37 -9.82 -31.20 -4.70
C VAL A 37 -8.31 -31.25 -4.46
N LEU A 38 -7.66 -30.08 -4.56
CA LEU A 38 -6.24 -29.92 -4.28
C LEU A 38 -6.02 -29.64 -2.79
N ASP A 39 -6.80 -28.72 -2.23
CA ASP A 39 -6.68 -28.29 -0.83
C ASP A 39 -7.96 -27.61 -0.34
N ASP A 40 -8.18 -27.67 0.97
CA ASP A 40 -9.17 -26.87 1.69
C ASP A 40 -8.53 -25.54 2.10
N VAL A 41 -9.16 -24.43 1.74
CA VAL A 41 -8.57 -23.09 1.89
C VAL A 41 -9.51 -22.08 2.54
N LEU A 42 -8.93 -21.01 3.05
CA LEU A 42 -9.64 -19.76 3.38
C LEU A 42 -9.25 -18.69 2.35
N VAL A 43 -10.26 -18.03 1.77
CA VAL A 43 -10.03 -16.91 0.85
C VAL A 43 -10.57 -15.64 1.47
N THR A 44 -9.67 -14.67 1.71
CA THR A 44 -10.05 -13.33 2.16
C THR A 44 -10.27 -12.44 0.95
N VAL A 45 -11.41 -11.77 0.89
CA VAL A 45 -11.80 -10.86 -0.20
C VAL A 45 -11.59 -9.41 0.20
N PHE A 46 -10.93 -8.64 -0.65
CA PHE A 46 -10.76 -7.20 -0.53
C PHE A 46 -11.36 -6.51 -1.76
N ARG A 47 -12.17 -5.47 -1.52
CA ARG A 47 -12.77 -4.66 -2.56
C ARG A 47 -12.13 -3.29 -2.66
N ALA A 48 -11.94 -2.81 -3.87
CA ALA A 48 -11.55 -1.44 -4.14
C ALA A 48 -12.52 -0.43 -3.46
N PRO A 49 -12.02 0.68 -2.92
CA PRO A 49 -10.61 1.07 -2.77
C PRO A 49 -9.96 0.52 -1.47
N ARG A 50 -10.67 -0.32 -0.72
CA ARG A 50 -10.25 -0.82 0.60
C ARG A 50 -9.42 -2.10 0.46
N SER A 51 -8.20 -1.97 -0.08
CA SER A 51 -7.19 -3.01 -0.17
C SER A 51 -5.81 -2.39 -0.08
N TYR A 52 -4.77 -3.19 -0.02
CA TYR A 52 -3.39 -2.69 0.01
C TYR A 52 -3.04 -1.90 -1.26
N THR A 53 -3.41 -2.40 -2.42
CA THR A 53 -3.14 -1.76 -3.72
C THR A 53 -4.23 -0.78 -4.16
N GLY A 54 -5.34 -0.65 -3.41
CA GLY A 54 -6.51 0.12 -3.83
C GLY A 54 -7.41 -0.57 -4.86
N GLU A 55 -7.03 -1.77 -5.32
CA GLU A 55 -7.77 -2.59 -6.30
C GLU A 55 -8.48 -3.76 -5.61
N ASP A 56 -9.39 -4.45 -6.33
CA ASP A 56 -9.91 -5.74 -5.86
C ASP A 56 -8.77 -6.75 -5.70
N ALA A 57 -8.77 -7.48 -4.58
CA ALA A 57 -7.74 -8.47 -4.28
C ALA A 57 -8.33 -9.65 -3.50
N ALA A 58 -7.66 -10.79 -3.59
CA ALA A 58 -7.93 -11.97 -2.78
C ALA A 58 -6.63 -12.49 -2.17
N GLU A 59 -6.71 -12.96 -0.93
CA GLU A 59 -5.64 -13.69 -0.26
C GLU A 59 -6.11 -15.12 -0.01
N ILE A 60 -5.34 -16.10 -0.50
CA ILE A 60 -5.63 -17.54 -0.35
C ILE A 60 -4.71 -18.10 0.72
N SER A 61 -5.29 -18.54 1.84
CA SER A 61 -4.58 -19.26 2.90
C SER A 61 -4.77 -20.75 2.70
N CYS A 62 -3.70 -21.47 2.39
CA CYS A 62 -3.65 -22.89 2.12
C CYS A 62 -2.74 -23.62 3.11
N HIS A 63 -2.76 -24.95 3.10
CA HIS A 63 -1.81 -25.74 3.87
C HIS A 63 -0.37 -25.50 3.40
N GLY A 64 0.60 -25.47 4.33
CA GLY A 64 2.00 -25.06 4.13
C GLY A 64 2.86 -26.07 3.34
N SER A 65 2.32 -26.68 2.30
CA SER A 65 3.04 -27.59 1.40
C SER A 65 3.53 -26.82 0.17
N GLN A 66 4.82 -26.94 -0.16
CA GLN A 66 5.37 -26.34 -1.38
C GLN A 66 4.65 -26.83 -2.64
N TYR A 67 4.24 -28.11 -2.66
CA TYR A 67 3.46 -28.67 -3.76
C TYR A 67 2.12 -27.94 -3.92
N ILE A 68 1.35 -27.79 -2.83
CA ILE A 68 0.05 -27.10 -2.84
C ILE A 68 0.21 -25.67 -3.32
N VAL A 69 1.15 -24.92 -2.75
CA VAL A 69 1.43 -23.52 -3.14
C VAL A 69 1.79 -23.41 -4.62
N SER A 70 2.67 -24.30 -5.12
CA SER A 70 3.07 -24.31 -6.53
C SER A 70 1.90 -24.60 -7.46
N GLU A 71 1.04 -25.57 -7.11
CA GLU A 71 -0.13 -25.91 -7.91
C GLU A 71 -1.18 -24.81 -7.91
N ILE A 72 -1.45 -24.16 -6.77
CA ILE A 72 -2.35 -22.99 -6.71
C ILE A 72 -1.83 -21.86 -7.61
N LEU A 73 -0.53 -21.55 -7.57
CA LEU A 73 0.08 -20.52 -8.44
C LEU A 73 -0.01 -20.93 -9.93
N ARG A 74 0.19 -22.20 -10.26
CA ARG A 74 0.02 -22.72 -11.62
C ARG A 74 -1.41 -22.52 -12.10
N LEU A 75 -2.40 -22.90 -11.29
CA LEU A 75 -3.83 -22.78 -11.61
C LEU A 75 -4.25 -21.31 -11.79
N LEU A 76 -3.81 -20.42 -10.90
CA LEU A 76 -4.07 -18.98 -11.03
C LEU A 76 -3.47 -18.41 -12.31
N THR A 77 -2.23 -18.82 -12.64
CA THR A 77 -1.55 -18.35 -13.85
C THR A 77 -2.24 -18.87 -15.11
N ALA A 78 -2.64 -20.15 -15.12
CA ALA A 78 -3.42 -20.74 -16.21
C ALA A 78 -4.81 -20.09 -16.36
N SER A 79 -5.35 -19.55 -15.25
CA SER A 79 -6.62 -18.81 -15.22
C SER A 79 -6.50 -17.34 -15.61
N GLY A 80 -5.30 -16.85 -15.98
CA GLY A 80 -5.09 -15.49 -16.50
C GLY A 80 -4.38 -14.53 -15.54
N ALA A 81 -3.95 -15.00 -14.37
CA ALA A 81 -3.04 -14.22 -13.54
C ALA A 81 -1.61 -14.29 -14.10
N ARG A 82 -0.75 -13.40 -13.62
CA ARG A 82 0.69 -13.49 -13.80
C ARG A 82 1.41 -13.34 -12.46
N MET A 83 2.60 -13.85 -12.38
CA MET A 83 3.45 -13.61 -11.22
C MET A 83 3.79 -12.12 -11.11
N ALA A 84 3.67 -11.59 -9.90
CA ALA A 84 4.08 -10.22 -9.61
C ALA A 84 5.61 -10.10 -9.60
N GLY A 85 6.11 -8.97 -10.08
CA GLY A 85 7.53 -8.61 -9.94
C GLY A 85 7.86 -8.21 -8.49
N PRO A 86 9.16 -8.15 -8.14
CA PRO A 86 9.59 -7.65 -6.84
C PRO A 86 9.05 -6.24 -6.56
N GLY A 87 8.41 -6.04 -5.39
CA GLY A 87 7.86 -4.76 -4.98
C GLY A 87 6.60 -4.30 -5.72
N GLU A 88 6.06 -5.09 -6.65
CA GLU A 88 4.94 -4.68 -7.51
C GLU A 88 3.68 -4.27 -6.73
N PHE A 89 3.35 -4.95 -5.63
CA PHE A 89 2.20 -4.56 -4.80
C PHE A 89 2.39 -3.17 -4.19
N THR A 90 3.59 -2.85 -3.71
CA THR A 90 3.93 -1.54 -3.14
C THR A 90 3.93 -0.45 -4.21
N ILE A 91 4.46 -0.75 -5.41
CA ILE A 91 4.41 0.17 -6.55
C ILE A 91 2.96 0.49 -6.92
N ARG A 92 2.08 -0.51 -6.98
CA ARG A 92 0.65 -0.30 -7.25
C ARG A 92 -0.02 0.53 -6.17
N ALA A 93 0.29 0.28 -4.89
CA ALA A 93 -0.22 1.08 -3.77
C ALA A 93 0.21 2.55 -3.88
N TYR A 94 1.47 2.81 -4.22
CA TYR A 94 1.99 4.15 -4.48
C TYR A 94 1.27 4.84 -5.65
N LEU A 95 1.15 4.17 -6.80
CA LEU A 95 0.47 4.71 -7.98
C LEU A 95 -1.04 4.97 -7.74
N ALA A 96 -1.65 4.20 -6.86
CA ALA A 96 -3.03 4.40 -6.42
C ALA A 96 -3.19 5.46 -5.31
N GLY A 97 -2.11 6.15 -4.91
CA GLY A 97 -2.13 7.17 -3.85
C GLY A 97 -2.42 6.61 -2.45
N LYS A 98 -2.19 5.31 -2.23
CA LYS A 98 -2.36 4.67 -0.91
C LYS A 98 -1.14 4.86 -0.01
N LEU A 99 0.00 5.05 -0.62
CA LEU A 99 1.29 5.32 0.00
C LEU A 99 1.94 6.49 -0.73
N ASP A 100 2.67 7.32 -0.02
CA ASP A 100 3.64 8.24 -0.63
C ASP A 100 4.98 7.52 -0.91
N LEU A 101 5.93 8.22 -1.54
CA LEU A 101 7.22 7.64 -1.91
C LEU A 101 8.01 7.19 -0.67
N SER A 102 8.02 8.02 0.38
CA SER A 102 8.73 7.72 1.63
C SER A 102 8.17 6.47 2.31
N GLN A 103 6.84 6.33 2.34
CA GLN A 103 6.16 5.16 2.87
C GLN A 103 6.43 3.91 2.04
N ALA A 104 6.47 4.03 0.71
CA ALA A 104 6.78 2.91 -0.19
C ALA A 104 8.22 2.41 -0.01
N GLU A 105 9.19 3.31 0.18
CA GLU A 105 10.58 2.96 0.51
C GLU A 105 10.67 2.28 1.88
N ALA A 106 9.95 2.79 2.88
CA ALA A 106 9.94 2.24 4.23
C ALA A 106 9.43 0.79 4.29
N VAL A 107 8.58 0.34 3.34
CA VAL A 107 8.17 -1.08 3.25
C VAL A 107 9.39 -1.98 3.01
N ALA A 108 10.29 -1.59 2.11
CA ALA A 108 11.51 -2.33 1.85
C ALA A 108 12.45 -2.34 3.08
N ASP A 109 12.57 -1.20 3.75
CA ASP A 109 13.39 -1.06 4.95
C ASP A 109 12.87 -1.90 6.13
N ILE A 110 11.55 -1.99 6.31
CA ILE A 110 10.94 -2.89 7.30
C ILE A 110 11.32 -4.34 7.03
N ILE A 111 11.21 -4.79 5.77
CA ILE A 111 11.54 -6.17 5.37
C ILE A 111 13.03 -6.46 5.56
N ALA A 112 13.91 -5.49 5.25
CA ALA A 112 15.35 -5.61 5.39
C ALA A 112 15.86 -5.39 6.82
N SER A 113 15.02 -4.91 7.74
CA SER A 113 15.43 -4.54 9.09
C SER A 113 15.95 -5.75 9.89
N SER A 114 17.16 -5.65 10.41
CA SER A 114 17.82 -6.69 11.19
C SER A 114 17.97 -6.34 12.68
N SER A 115 17.48 -5.17 13.10
CA SER A 115 17.55 -4.71 14.48
C SER A 115 16.27 -4.01 14.91
N ARG A 116 16.02 -3.98 16.24
CA ARG A 116 14.87 -3.28 16.81
C ARG A 116 14.86 -1.80 16.47
N ALA A 117 16.02 -1.16 16.45
CA ALA A 117 16.16 0.26 16.15
C ALA A 117 15.84 0.55 14.67
N ALA A 118 16.41 -0.24 13.74
CA ALA A 118 16.12 -0.12 12.32
C ALA A 118 14.63 -0.35 12.01
N HIS A 119 14.03 -1.39 12.62
CA HIS A 119 12.62 -1.66 12.47
C HIS A 119 11.75 -0.51 12.99
N ALA A 120 12.07 0.07 14.17
CA ALA A 120 11.30 1.17 14.74
C ALA A 120 11.35 2.42 13.84
N LEU A 121 12.52 2.73 13.25
CA LEU A 121 12.68 3.84 12.32
C LEU A 121 11.84 3.63 11.05
N ALA A 122 12.00 2.48 10.41
CA ALA A 122 11.25 2.16 9.18
C ALA A 122 9.73 2.10 9.44
N ALA A 123 9.29 1.58 10.60
CA ALA A 123 7.88 1.56 10.97
C ALA A 123 7.30 2.97 11.20
N ASN A 124 8.09 3.91 11.75
CA ASN A 124 7.68 5.30 11.89
C ASN A 124 7.56 5.97 10.50
N GLN A 125 8.52 5.76 9.63
CA GLN A 125 8.50 6.28 8.26
C GLN A 125 7.30 5.74 7.47
N MET A 126 7.01 4.44 7.57
CA MET A 126 5.85 3.82 6.92
C MET A 126 4.51 4.41 7.39
N ARG A 127 4.45 4.94 8.63
CA ARG A 127 3.26 5.61 9.18
C ARG A 127 3.16 7.09 8.80
N GLY A 128 4.05 7.60 7.96
CA GLY A 128 4.03 8.98 7.49
C GLY A 128 4.85 9.97 8.34
N GLY A 129 5.54 9.51 9.39
CA GLY A 129 6.25 10.42 10.31
C GLY A 129 7.33 11.28 9.63
N TYR A 130 7.91 10.83 8.53
CA TYR A 130 8.85 11.62 7.74
C TYR A 130 8.11 12.62 6.83
N SER A 131 7.03 12.19 6.20
CA SER A 131 6.20 13.02 5.32
C SER A 131 5.57 14.18 6.10
N ASP A 132 5.02 13.91 7.29
CA ASP A 132 4.45 14.91 8.18
C ASP A 132 5.50 15.97 8.59
N ALA A 133 6.74 15.53 8.87
CA ALA A 133 7.83 16.45 9.23
C ALA A 133 8.25 17.34 8.05
N LEU A 134 8.31 16.79 6.83
CA LEU A 134 8.60 17.55 5.61
C LEU A 134 7.47 18.53 5.27
N GLU A 135 6.21 18.13 5.40
CA GLU A 135 5.06 18.98 5.17
C GLU A 135 5.08 20.19 6.11
N GLY A 136 5.31 19.97 7.42
CA GLY A 136 5.44 21.03 8.38
C GLY A 136 6.63 21.97 8.12
N LEU A 137 7.74 21.48 7.54
CA LEU A 137 8.85 22.33 7.11
C LEU A 137 8.48 23.15 5.85
N CYS A 138 7.82 22.53 4.88
CA CYS A 138 7.34 23.23 3.68
C CYS A 138 6.35 24.34 4.02
N GLU A 139 5.42 24.11 4.95
CA GLU A 139 4.48 25.12 5.41
C GLU A 139 5.20 26.33 6.01
N LYS A 140 6.18 26.11 6.89
CA LYS A 140 7.00 27.19 7.46
C LYS A 140 7.77 27.97 6.40
N LEU A 141 8.35 27.28 5.40
CA LEU A 141 9.06 27.95 4.31
C LEU A 141 8.12 28.79 3.44
N LEU A 142 6.92 28.30 3.16
CA LEU A 142 5.89 29.05 2.43
C LEU A 142 5.44 30.30 3.21
N GLU A 143 5.23 30.18 4.53
CA GLU A 143 4.88 31.30 5.39
C GLU A 143 5.98 32.38 5.38
N LEU A 144 7.26 31.97 5.52
CA LEU A 144 8.40 32.88 5.44
C LEU A 144 8.52 33.57 4.07
N THR A 145 8.28 32.80 3.00
CA THR A 145 8.31 33.34 1.62
C THR A 145 7.22 34.40 1.45
N ALA A 146 5.99 34.11 1.90
CA ALA A 146 4.89 35.04 1.82
C ALA A 146 5.16 36.35 2.60
N LEU A 147 5.77 36.25 3.81
CA LEU A 147 6.16 37.41 4.59
C LEU A 147 7.24 38.26 3.88
N LEU A 148 8.23 37.61 3.24
CA LEU A 148 9.27 38.32 2.47
C LEU A 148 8.71 39.00 1.21
N GLU A 149 7.76 38.34 0.50
CA GLU A 149 7.08 38.96 -0.65
C GLU A 149 6.28 40.17 -0.22
N LEU A 150 5.61 40.11 0.93
CA LEU A 150 4.84 41.22 1.50
C LEU A 150 5.76 42.37 1.89
N GLU A 151 6.93 42.11 2.49
CA GLU A 151 7.94 43.09 2.83
C GLU A 151 8.51 43.79 1.59
N LEU A 152 8.70 43.05 0.50
CA LEU A 152 9.16 43.61 -0.78
C LEU A 152 8.10 44.51 -1.44
N ASP A 153 6.84 44.09 -1.43
CA ASP A 153 5.74 44.82 -2.03
C ASP A 153 5.45 46.16 -1.28
N PHE A 154 5.64 46.17 0.06
CA PHE A 154 5.43 47.33 0.92
C PHE A 154 6.73 48.02 1.37
N SER A 155 7.85 47.77 0.68
CA SER A 155 9.16 48.29 1.04
C SER A 155 9.26 49.82 1.08
N GLU A 156 8.30 50.54 0.48
CA GLU A 156 8.21 52.02 0.51
C GLU A 156 7.49 52.55 1.78
N GLU A 157 6.85 51.68 2.59
CA GLU A 157 6.02 52.11 3.75
C GLU A 157 6.72 51.91 5.12
N GLU A 158 8.00 51.55 5.19
CA GLU A 158 8.78 51.32 6.45
C GLU A 158 8.13 50.26 7.39
N VAL A 159 7.41 49.29 6.88
CA VAL A 159 6.77 48.22 7.67
C VAL A 159 7.61 46.95 7.59
N GLU A 160 8.20 46.51 8.69
CA GLU A 160 8.86 45.19 8.79
C GLU A 160 7.80 44.12 9.12
N PHE A 161 7.51 43.23 8.15
CA PHE A 161 6.57 42.09 8.32
C PHE A 161 7.29 40.80 8.71
N ALA A 162 8.58 40.66 8.37
CA ALA A 162 9.36 39.46 8.68
C ALA A 162 10.22 39.71 9.94
N ASP A 163 9.98 38.92 10.99
CA ASP A 163 10.86 38.89 12.15
C ASP A 163 12.15 38.13 11.79
N ARG A 164 13.27 38.87 11.67
CA ARG A 164 14.59 38.29 11.36
C ARG A 164 15.08 37.28 12.39
N ALA A 165 14.49 37.25 13.59
CA ALA A 165 14.78 36.26 14.61
C ALA A 165 14.15 34.90 14.21
N GLN A 166 12.92 34.89 13.69
CA GLN A 166 12.25 33.68 13.21
C GLN A 166 12.96 33.07 11.99
N LEU A 167 13.52 33.91 11.11
CA LEU A 167 14.34 33.48 9.95
C LEU A 167 15.63 32.72 10.34
N ARG A 168 16.13 32.92 11.57
CA ARG A 168 17.35 32.27 12.06
C ARG A 168 17.07 30.96 12.84
N GLU A 169 15.83 30.76 13.28
CA GLU A 169 15.41 29.59 14.05
C GLU A 169 14.74 28.50 13.16
N ALA A 170 14.34 28.84 11.94
CA ALA A 170 13.79 27.91 10.94
C ALA A 170 14.91 27.25 10.11
#